data_509cfc8026331e197af928e9afd12cfd
#
_entry.id   509cfc8026331e197af928e9afd12cfd
#
_cell.length_a   1.000
_cell.length_b   1.000
_cell.length_c   1.000
_cell.angle_alpha   90.00
_cell.angle_beta   90.00
_cell.angle_gamma   90.00
#
_symmetry.space_group_name_H-M   'P 1'
#
loop_
_entity.id
_entity.type
_entity.pdbx_description
1 polymer ?
#
loop_
_entity_poly.entity_id
_entity_poly.type
_entity_poly.pdbx_seq_one_letter_code
_entity_poly.pdbx_strand_id
1 'polypeptide(L)'
;MRLTRPLTRPLALTGAALLTALLPAAATVPTAAQARPGQAAACRPSAAGASTTCVRYGPAAPLGGGRVRVYTEHRGSEPRTLGIALTRSALESLPTHPTDGGHCHDADRDGRTDPMHECVGGHGRELALPRAGAAGSVPPFDWALLNWNPHGHSPHGRYDVAHFDAHFYLIPRRERDAIRLGSCALLIDCAQLKSASRPVPAAHLPAGYPASTPETSEGAMGEHLDSRPPDTGPLTGHTLIYGAYDGEIIFIEPMLTKDSLERLRTTTRHRTCAPVPQPRVWRTAGWYPTRYCLAYRPRHDDYTVSLTDLTHSPTPPPATPAGPPAPLREAPDPRPAASPRT
;
A
#
# COMPACT_ATOMS: atom_id res chain seq x y z
N MET A 1 58.52 19.39 -41.99
CA MET A 1 59.45 18.68 -42.84
C MET A 1 58.74 17.47 -43.45
N ARG A 2 58.64 17.45 -44.77
CA ARG A 2 58.07 16.40 -45.62
C ARG A 2 58.95 15.15 -45.64
N LEU A 3 58.30 13.97 -45.88
CA LEU A 3 58.75 12.91 -46.80
C LEU A 3 57.89 11.65 -46.56
N THR A 4 56.87 11.39 -47.35
CA THR A 4 56.74 10.61 -48.61
C THR A 4 56.92 9.09 -48.50
N ARG A 5 55.91 8.40 -49.01
CA ARG A 5 55.70 6.99 -49.33
C ARG A 5 56.82 6.30 -50.12
N PRO A 6 56.85 4.93 -50.30
CA PRO A 6 55.96 4.36 -51.31
C PRO A 6 55.37 3.00 -51.05
N LEU A 7 54.38 2.68 -51.92
CA LEU A 7 53.69 1.42 -52.18
C LEU A 7 54.61 0.34 -52.83
N THR A 8 54.32 -0.94 -52.50
CA THR A 8 54.50 -2.05 -53.47
C THR A 8 53.44 -3.12 -53.24
N ARG A 9 52.69 -3.46 -54.26
CA ARG A 9 51.96 -4.72 -54.49
C ARG A 9 52.87 -5.68 -55.25
N PRO A 10 52.70 -7.03 -55.14
CA PRO A 10 52.34 -7.80 -56.32
C PRO A 10 51.23 -8.87 -56.11
N LEU A 11 50.51 -9.02 -57.09
CA LEU A 11 49.90 -10.00 -58.00
C LEU A 11 49.68 -11.43 -57.47
N ALA A 12 48.51 -11.86 -57.92
CA ALA A 12 47.75 -13.08 -57.79
C ALA A 12 48.43 -14.35 -58.32
N LEU A 13 47.97 -15.46 -57.72
CA LEU A 13 47.91 -16.74 -58.45
C LEU A 13 46.66 -17.52 -58.00
N THR A 14 45.83 -17.82 -58.92
CA THR A 14 44.60 -18.62 -58.88
C THR A 14 44.92 -20.11 -58.71
N GLY A 15 44.31 -20.74 -57.76
CA GLY A 15 44.30 -22.19 -57.63
C GLY A 15 42.94 -22.63 -57.17
N ALA A 16 42.12 -23.17 -58.08
CA ALA A 16 40.83 -23.77 -57.81
C ALA A 16 41.03 -25.18 -57.27
N ALA A 17 40.63 -25.44 -56.02
CA ALA A 17 40.51 -26.78 -55.49
C ALA A 17 39.04 -26.97 -55.04
N LEU A 18 38.35 -27.88 -55.78
CA LEU A 18 37.03 -28.39 -55.38
C LEU A 18 37.19 -29.28 -54.14
N LEU A 19 36.71 -28.81 -52.97
CA LEU A 19 36.47 -29.64 -51.81
C LEU A 19 34.96 -29.85 -51.66
N THR A 20 34.53 -31.07 -51.84
CA THR A 20 33.21 -31.57 -51.51
C THR A 20 33.07 -31.59 -49.98
N ALA A 21 32.33 -30.65 -49.40
CA ALA A 21 32.01 -30.63 -47.98
C ALA A 21 30.82 -31.55 -47.69
N LEU A 22 31.06 -32.63 -47.00
CA LEU A 22 30.04 -33.40 -46.28
C LEU A 22 29.55 -32.56 -45.08
N LEU A 23 28.29 -32.12 -45.15
CA LEU A 23 27.62 -31.47 -44.03
C LEU A 23 27.23 -32.54 -43.00
N PRO A 24 27.65 -32.41 -41.72
CA PRO A 24 27.07 -33.22 -40.65
C PRO A 24 25.68 -32.71 -40.34
N ALA A 25 24.68 -33.61 -40.28
CA ALA A 25 23.35 -33.36 -39.82
C ALA A 25 23.42 -32.87 -38.34
N ALA A 26 23.12 -31.62 -38.12
CA ALA A 26 22.97 -31.05 -36.77
C ALA A 26 21.71 -31.62 -36.13
N ALA A 27 21.90 -32.53 -35.17
CA ALA A 27 20.84 -32.95 -34.27
C ALA A 27 20.39 -31.76 -33.45
N THR A 28 19.20 -31.25 -33.70
CA THR A 28 18.56 -30.22 -32.85
C THR A 28 18.22 -30.85 -31.51
N VAL A 29 19.07 -30.59 -30.50
CA VAL A 29 18.74 -30.85 -29.10
C VAL A 29 17.64 -29.86 -28.73
N PRO A 30 16.46 -30.29 -28.22
CA PRO A 30 15.45 -29.39 -27.75
C PRO A 30 16.02 -28.61 -26.56
N THR A 31 16.22 -27.31 -26.74
CA THR A 31 16.59 -26.41 -25.64
C THR A 31 15.45 -26.44 -24.64
N ALA A 32 15.70 -27.02 -23.47
CA ALA A 32 14.78 -26.92 -22.33
C ALA A 32 14.54 -25.45 -22.09
N ALA A 33 13.30 -25.01 -22.27
CA ALA A 33 12.88 -23.66 -21.99
C ALA A 33 13.19 -23.39 -20.51
N GLN A 34 14.21 -22.59 -20.25
CA GLN A 34 14.52 -22.11 -18.90
C GLN A 34 13.31 -21.34 -18.39
N ALA A 35 12.59 -21.93 -17.45
CA ALA A 35 11.51 -21.26 -16.72
C ALA A 35 12.08 -19.99 -16.10
N ARG A 36 11.61 -18.82 -16.57
CA ARG A 36 11.94 -17.54 -15.98
C ARG A 36 11.54 -17.55 -14.50
N PRO A 37 12.46 -17.30 -13.54
CA PRO A 37 12.08 -17.22 -12.13
C PRO A 37 11.18 -16.00 -11.96
N GLY A 38 9.89 -16.21 -11.61
CA GLY A 38 8.98 -15.13 -11.24
C GLY A 38 7.55 -15.18 -11.73
N GLN A 39 7.20 -16.09 -12.64
CA GLN A 39 5.78 -16.28 -13.00
C GLN A 39 5.20 -17.44 -12.17
N ALA A 40 4.43 -17.08 -11.10
CA ALA A 40 3.58 -18.06 -10.44
C ALA A 40 2.64 -18.70 -11.47
N ALA A 41 2.61 -20.03 -11.50
CA ALA A 41 1.73 -20.79 -12.41
C ALA A 41 0.30 -20.24 -12.32
N ALA A 42 -0.27 -19.91 -13.48
CA ALA A 42 -1.65 -19.47 -13.54
C ALA A 42 -2.53 -20.56 -12.92
N CYS A 43 -3.37 -20.19 -11.94
CA CYS A 43 -4.37 -21.08 -11.38
C CYS A 43 -5.28 -21.57 -12.52
N ARG A 44 -5.10 -22.79 -12.97
CA ARG A 44 -6.05 -23.44 -13.88
C ARG A 44 -7.19 -23.97 -13.02
N PRO A 45 -8.46 -23.75 -13.41
CA PRO A 45 -9.56 -24.47 -12.78
C PRO A 45 -9.28 -25.97 -12.91
N SER A 46 -9.20 -26.68 -11.80
CA SER A 46 -9.17 -28.14 -11.82
C SER A 46 -10.52 -28.61 -12.33
N ALA A 47 -10.54 -29.49 -13.33
CA ALA A 47 -11.76 -30.07 -13.91
C ALA A 47 -12.54 -30.98 -12.95
N ALA A 48 -12.09 -31.16 -11.73
CA ALA A 48 -12.72 -31.95 -10.70
C ALA A 48 -12.86 -31.13 -9.42
N GLY A 49 -13.98 -30.45 -9.21
CA GLY A 49 -14.63 -30.06 -7.95
C GLY A 49 -13.81 -29.64 -6.71
N ALA A 50 -12.50 -29.74 -6.70
CA ALA A 50 -11.63 -29.34 -5.62
C ALA A 50 -11.26 -27.85 -5.78
N SER A 51 -11.78 -27.05 -4.86
CA SER A 51 -11.51 -25.60 -4.75
C SER A 51 -10.06 -25.35 -4.40
N THR A 52 -9.20 -25.22 -5.40
CA THR A 52 -7.78 -24.95 -5.22
C THR A 52 -7.58 -23.47 -4.89
N THR A 53 -6.94 -23.17 -3.75
CA THR A 53 -6.48 -21.83 -3.43
C THR A 53 -5.23 -21.53 -4.25
N CYS A 54 -5.25 -20.42 -4.97
CA CYS A 54 -4.16 -19.97 -5.80
C CYS A 54 -3.52 -18.73 -5.24
N VAL A 55 -2.18 -18.73 -5.12
CA VAL A 55 -1.41 -17.57 -4.66
C VAL A 55 -0.70 -16.93 -5.86
N ARG A 56 -0.76 -15.60 -5.94
CA ARG A 56 -0.04 -14.79 -6.92
C ARG A 56 0.76 -13.73 -6.21
N TYR A 57 1.92 -13.40 -6.79
CA TYR A 57 2.82 -12.39 -6.24
C TYR A 57 3.01 -11.25 -7.25
N GLY A 58 3.00 -10.02 -6.74
CA GLY A 58 3.46 -8.83 -7.45
C GLY A 58 4.98 -8.78 -7.57
N PRO A 59 5.51 -7.78 -8.27
CA PRO A 59 6.93 -7.49 -8.31
C PRO A 59 7.50 -7.33 -6.90
N ALA A 60 8.72 -7.80 -6.69
CA ALA A 60 9.42 -7.64 -5.43
C ALA A 60 10.24 -6.35 -5.43
N ALA A 61 10.21 -5.63 -4.29
CA ALA A 61 11.07 -4.48 -4.00
C ALA A 61 12.11 -4.85 -2.93
N PRO A 62 13.32 -4.28 -2.96
CA PRO A 62 14.32 -4.49 -1.92
C PRO A 62 13.93 -3.77 -0.63
N LEU A 63 14.18 -4.39 0.52
CA LEU A 63 14.08 -3.76 1.84
C LEU A 63 15.12 -4.43 2.75
N GLY A 64 16.06 -3.62 3.31
CA GLY A 64 17.21 -4.16 4.00
C GLY A 64 17.99 -5.17 3.13
N GLY A 65 18.43 -6.27 3.69
CA GLY A 65 19.08 -7.39 3.00
C GLY A 65 18.10 -8.39 2.37
N GLY A 66 16.81 -8.08 2.29
CA GLY A 66 15.78 -8.95 1.76
C GLY A 66 14.86 -8.24 0.79
N ARG A 67 13.60 -8.67 0.76
CA ARG A 67 12.60 -8.15 -0.18
C ARG A 67 11.20 -8.16 0.40
N VAL A 68 10.38 -7.29 -0.18
CA VAL A 68 8.94 -7.17 0.10
C VAL A 68 8.15 -7.21 -1.21
N ARG A 69 6.94 -7.74 -1.19
CA ARG A 69 6.04 -7.80 -2.34
C ARG A 69 4.59 -7.98 -1.92
N VAL A 70 3.66 -7.53 -2.76
CA VAL A 70 2.25 -7.87 -2.60
C VAL A 70 2.00 -9.33 -3.00
N TYR A 71 1.05 -9.97 -2.35
CA TYR A 71 0.48 -11.24 -2.79
C TYR A 71 -1.05 -11.22 -2.69
N THR A 72 -1.69 -12.04 -3.51
CA THR A 72 -3.14 -12.29 -3.45
C THR A 72 -3.41 -13.78 -3.40
N GLU A 73 -4.45 -14.16 -2.67
CA GLU A 73 -4.97 -15.53 -2.66
C GLU A 73 -6.39 -15.53 -3.21
N HIS A 74 -6.67 -16.48 -4.09
CA HIS A 74 -7.98 -16.63 -4.73
C HIS A 74 -8.47 -18.07 -4.60
N ARG A 75 -9.78 -18.22 -4.47
CA ARG A 75 -10.47 -19.50 -4.57
C ARG A 75 -11.34 -19.47 -5.83
N GLY A 76 -10.87 -20.11 -6.90
CA GLY A 76 -11.45 -19.87 -8.22
C GLY A 76 -11.22 -18.41 -8.66
N SER A 77 -12.31 -17.70 -8.97
CA SER A 77 -12.28 -16.25 -9.29
C SER A 77 -12.41 -15.33 -8.09
N GLU A 78 -12.76 -15.87 -6.91
CA GLU A 78 -13.01 -15.05 -5.72
C GLU A 78 -11.69 -14.74 -4.98
N PRO A 79 -11.35 -13.47 -4.76
CA PRO A 79 -10.24 -13.09 -3.92
C PRO A 79 -10.57 -13.41 -2.44
N ARG A 80 -9.58 -13.91 -1.72
CA ARG A 80 -9.69 -14.27 -0.30
C ARG A 80 -8.75 -13.47 0.57
N THR A 81 -7.58 -13.13 0.03
CA THR A 81 -6.53 -12.41 0.73
C THR A 81 -5.84 -11.43 -0.21
N LEU A 82 -5.58 -10.25 0.28
CA LEU A 82 -4.64 -9.28 -0.26
C LEU A 82 -3.61 -8.99 0.83
N GLY A 83 -2.32 -9.19 0.58
CA GLY A 83 -1.32 -9.00 1.62
C GLY A 83 0.05 -8.58 1.09
N ILE A 84 0.89 -8.17 2.02
CA ILE A 84 2.30 -7.87 1.82
C ILE A 84 3.10 -8.98 2.47
N ALA A 85 4.06 -9.55 1.76
CA ALA A 85 5.01 -10.54 2.25
C ALA A 85 6.41 -9.93 2.35
N LEU A 86 7.03 -10.05 3.51
CA LEU A 86 8.34 -9.53 3.88
C LEU A 86 9.24 -10.70 4.24
N THR A 87 10.38 -10.90 3.55
CA THR A 87 11.31 -11.98 3.90
C THR A 87 11.90 -11.78 5.29
N ARG A 88 12.25 -12.89 5.98
CA ARG A 88 12.93 -12.81 7.29
C ARG A 88 14.21 -11.97 7.21
N SER A 89 15.02 -12.18 6.17
CA SER A 89 16.22 -11.39 5.95
C SER A 89 15.98 -9.89 5.82
N ALA A 90 14.82 -9.48 5.28
CA ALA A 90 14.44 -8.06 5.25
C ALA A 90 14.17 -7.53 6.67
N LEU A 91 13.38 -8.26 7.48
CA LEU A 91 13.05 -7.85 8.85
C LEU A 91 14.29 -7.78 9.76
N GLU A 92 15.24 -8.71 9.58
CA GLU A 92 16.48 -8.78 10.37
C GLU A 92 17.51 -7.71 10.02
N SER A 93 17.37 -7.04 8.88
CA SER A 93 18.34 -6.05 8.37
C SER A 93 17.70 -4.75 7.90
N LEU A 94 16.64 -4.34 8.58
CA LEU A 94 15.93 -3.08 8.29
C LEU A 94 16.87 -1.87 8.45
N PRO A 95 16.68 -0.82 7.64
CA PRO A 95 17.38 0.45 7.82
C PRO A 95 17.14 1.04 9.21
N THR A 96 18.16 1.70 9.76
CA THR A 96 18.11 2.35 11.08
C THR A 96 18.03 3.87 11.01
N HIS A 97 18.21 4.47 9.83
CA HIS A 97 18.01 5.91 9.64
C HIS A 97 16.51 6.25 9.71
N PRO A 98 16.14 7.46 10.13
CA PRO A 98 14.72 7.83 10.26
C PRO A 98 13.91 7.72 8.97
N THR A 99 14.52 8.08 7.83
CA THR A 99 13.86 8.14 6.52
C THR A 99 14.81 7.75 5.39
N ASP A 100 14.25 7.37 4.22
CA ASP A 100 15.01 7.24 2.97
C ASP A 100 15.13 8.57 2.19
N GLY A 101 14.58 9.67 2.71
CA GLY A 101 14.61 11.00 2.11
C GLY A 101 13.59 11.21 0.99
N GLY A 102 12.67 10.26 0.78
CA GLY A 102 11.74 10.28 -0.36
C GLY A 102 10.62 11.32 -0.26
N HIS A 103 10.16 11.65 0.95
CA HIS A 103 9.03 12.54 1.20
C HIS A 103 9.36 13.55 2.28
N CYS A 104 10.25 14.50 1.94
CA CYS A 104 10.70 15.53 2.85
C CYS A 104 10.35 16.92 2.33
N HIS A 105 10.09 17.86 3.24
CA HIS A 105 9.78 19.25 2.96
C HIS A 105 10.41 20.14 4.05
N ASP A 106 11.27 21.06 3.65
CA ASP A 106 11.84 22.10 4.53
C ASP A 106 10.72 23.06 4.94
N ALA A 107 10.04 22.72 6.05
CA ALA A 107 8.82 23.40 6.49
C ALA A 107 9.12 24.73 7.20
N ASP A 108 10.24 24.83 7.90
CA ASP A 108 10.69 26.03 8.60
C ASP A 108 11.57 26.94 7.74
N ARG A 109 11.99 26.46 6.57
CA ARG A 109 12.79 27.18 5.55
C ARG A 109 14.18 27.58 6.02
N ASP A 110 14.80 26.76 6.83
CA ASP A 110 16.17 26.98 7.29
C ASP A 110 17.22 26.50 6.26
N GLY A 111 16.78 25.90 5.16
CA GLY A 111 17.62 25.38 4.05
C GLY A 111 18.16 23.99 4.32
N ARG A 112 17.65 23.29 5.33
CA ARG A 112 17.98 21.91 5.67
C ARG A 112 16.67 21.12 5.84
N THR A 113 16.77 19.82 5.87
CA THR A 113 15.62 18.95 6.15
C THR A 113 15.91 18.16 7.41
N ASP A 114 15.10 18.31 8.45
CA ASP A 114 15.14 17.48 9.63
C ASP A 114 14.47 16.13 9.35
N PRO A 115 15.21 15.01 9.34
CA PRO A 115 14.66 13.70 9.02
C PRO A 115 13.55 13.22 9.96
N MET A 116 13.46 13.76 11.17
CA MET A 116 12.47 13.36 12.18
C MET A 116 11.17 14.19 12.13
N HIS A 117 11.24 15.44 11.67
CA HIS A 117 10.13 16.37 11.75
C HIS A 117 9.67 16.89 10.37
N GLU A 118 10.54 16.76 9.36
CA GLU A 118 10.31 17.30 8.02
C GLU A 118 10.32 16.22 6.94
N CYS A 119 10.26 14.96 7.34
CA CYS A 119 10.06 13.82 6.44
C CYS A 119 8.91 12.95 6.95
N VAL A 120 8.14 12.42 6.01
CA VAL A 120 7.04 11.48 6.28
C VAL A 120 7.28 10.14 5.57
N GLY A 121 6.62 9.09 6.05
CA GLY A 121 6.66 7.77 5.42
C GLY A 121 7.93 6.95 5.63
N GLY A 122 8.88 7.41 6.43
CA GLY A 122 10.08 6.63 6.81
C GLY A 122 10.80 6.02 5.61
N HIS A 123 10.92 4.69 5.55
CA HIS A 123 11.46 3.95 4.41
C HIS A 123 10.32 3.33 3.59
N GLY A 124 9.81 4.08 2.60
CA GLY A 124 8.67 3.72 1.78
C GLY A 124 9.00 2.68 0.69
N ARG A 125 8.09 1.72 0.47
CA ARG A 125 8.14 0.79 -0.68
C ARG A 125 6.77 0.71 -1.33
N GLU A 126 6.65 1.28 -2.51
CA GLU A 126 5.46 1.22 -3.34
C GLU A 126 5.42 -0.11 -4.08
N LEU A 127 4.34 -0.85 -3.89
CA LEU A 127 4.22 -2.24 -4.29
C LEU A 127 3.03 -2.40 -5.25
N ALA A 128 3.32 -2.82 -6.46
CA ALA A 128 2.27 -3.16 -7.42
C ALA A 128 1.59 -4.48 -7.04
N LEU A 129 0.28 -4.55 -7.25
CA LEU A 129 -0.46 -5.79 -7.18
C LEU A 129 0.02 -6.79 -8.26
N PRO A 130 -0.24 -8.10 -8.09
CA PRO A 130 0.00 -9.06 -9.15
C PRO A 130 -0.68 -8.63 -10.44
N ARG A 131 0.03 -8.72 -11.58
CA ARG A 131 -0.51 -8.32 -12.89
C ARG A 131 -1.81 -9.02 -13.20
N ALA A 132 -2.79 -8.26 -13.67
CA ALA A 132 -4.13 -8.72 -13.95
C ALA A 132 -4.20 -9.73 -15.12
N GLY A 133 -4.72 -10.85 -14.88
CA GLY A 133 -5.71 -11.61 -15.64
C GLY A 133 -6.83 -11.80 -14.64
N ALA A 134 -8.02 -12.18 -15.04
CA ALA A 134 -9.24 -12.21 -14.22
C ALA A 134 -9.13 -12.88 -12.83
N ALA A 135 -8.00 -13.47 -12.48
CA ALA A 135 -7.71 -14.17 -11.25
C ALA A 135 -6.56 -13.55 -10.43
N GLY A 136 -6.29 -12.26 -10.52
CA GLY A 136 -5.21 -11.60 -9.75
C GLY A 136 -5.57 -10.25 -9.13
N SER A 137 -6.64 -9.63 -9.61
CA SER A 137 -7.12 -8.34 -9.13
C SER A 137 -8.03 -8.48 -7.91
N VAL A 138 -7.97 -7.53 -7.02
CA VAL A 138 -8.84 -7.38 -5.84
C VAL A 138 -9.45 -5.98 -5.87
N PRO A 139 -10.37 -5.68 -6.83
CA PRO A 139 -10.95 -4.34 -6.87
C PRO A 139 -11.74 -4.05 -5.59
N PRO A 140 -11.69 -2.79 -5.08
CA PRO A 140 -11.12 -1.61 -5.70
C PRO A 140 -9.65 -1.35 -5.37
N PHE A 141 -8.92 -2.27 -4.72
CA PHE A 141 -7.52 -2.07 -4.39
C PHE A 141 -6.67 -1.97 -5.67
N ASP A 142 -5.80 -0.95 -5.71
CA ASP A 142 -4.97 -0.63 -6.89
C ASP A 142 -3.49 -0.95 -6.66
N TRP A 143 -2.96 -0.64 -5.49
CA TRP A 143 -1.56 -0.84 -5.10
C TRP A 143 -1.41 -0.84 -3.58
N ALA A 144 -0.21 -1.10 -3.07
CA ALA A 144 0.09 -1.02 -1.65
C ALA A 144 1.38 -0.23 -1.41
N LEU A 145 1.47 0.41 -0.23
CA LEU A 145 2.67 1.06 0.28
C LEU A 145 3.04 0.39 1.60
N LEU A 146 4.29 0.03 1.78
CA LEU A 146 4.84 -0.36 3.07
C LEU A 146 5.86 0.66 3.51
N ASN A 147 5.61 1.30 4.64
CA ASN A 147 6.55 2.18 5.32
C ASN A 147 7.20 1.44 6.47
N TRP A 148 8.50 1.62 6.64
CA TRP A 148 9.24 1.21 7.82
C TRP A 148 9.74 2.44 8.56
N ASN A 149 9.31 2.61 9.81
CA ASN A 149 9.62 3.74 10.68
C ASN A 149 10.49 3.27 11.86
N PRO A 150 11.83 3.32 11.75
CA PRO A 150 12.72 2.79 12.80
C PRO A 150 12.62 3.53 14.14
N HIS A 151 12.23 4.79 14.11
CA HIS A 151 12.07 5.65 15.29
C HIS A 151 10.62 6.05 15.56
N GLY A 152 9.68 5.55 14.74
CA GLY A 152 8.31 6.00 14.77
C GLY A 152 8.12 7.36 14.09
N HIS A 153 6.96 7.97 14.30
CA HIS A 153 6.57 9.27 13.74
C HIS A 153 5.46 9.93 14.57
N SER A 154 5.10 11.16 14.24
CA SER A 154 3.95 11.88 14.82
C SER A 154 2.61 11.15 14.56
N PRO A 155 1.59 11.33 15.44
CA PRO A 155 1.61 12.12 16.69
C PRO A 155 2.46 11.50 17.78
N HIS A 156 3.31 12.34 18.38
CA HIS A 156 4.18 11.91 19.47
C HIS A 156 3.40 11.35 20.66
N GLY A 157 3.98 10.36 21.35
CA GLY A 157 3.33 9.63 22.43
C GLY A 157 2.43 8.48 21.94
N ARG A 158 2.16 8.39 20.62
CA ARG A 158 1.34 7.31 20.02
C ARG A 158 2.12 6.36 19.15
N TYR A 159 2.98 6.88 18.28
CA TYR A 159 3.67 6.11 17.26
C TYR A 159 5.20 6.19 17.37
N ASP A 160 5.75 6.64 18.50
CA ASP A 160 7.19 6.77 18.78
C ASP A 160 7.87 5.40 19.04
N VAL A 161 7.51 4.39 18.26
CA VAL A 161 8.08 3.03 18.35
C VAL A 161 8.41 2.52 16.97
N ALA A 162 9.38 1.62 16.88
CA ALA A 162 9.74 0.98 15.62
C ALA A 162 8.57 0.16 15.06
N HIS A 163 7.99 0.59 13.94
CA HIS A 163 6.79 -0.04 13.37
C HIS A 163 6.73 0.04 11.85
N PHE A 164 5.83 -0.74 11.29
CA PHE A 164 5.44 -0.69 9.89
C PHE A 164 4.04 -0.13 9.74
N ASP A 165 3.83 0.62 8.65
CA ASP A 165 2.54 1.04 8.15
C ASP A 165 2.30 0.37 6.81
N ALA A 166 1.25 -0.43 6.73
CA ALA A 166 0.93 -1.21 5.55
C ALA A 166 -0.35 -0.69 4.88
N HIS A 167 -0.19 0.28 3.99
CA HIS A 167 -1.30 0.91 3.29
C HIS A 167 -1.75 0.07 2.10
N PHE A 168 -3.05 -0.23 2.02
CA PHE A 168 -3.69 -0.85 0.87
C PHE A 168 -4.61 0.19 0.24
N TYR A 169 -4.17 0.80 -0.86
CA TYR A 169 -4.85 1.94 -1.49
C TYR A 169 -6.03 1.52 -2.36
N LEU A 170 -7.13 2.29 -2.23
CA LEU A 170 -8.37 2.17 -3.00
C LEU A 170 -8.39 3.16 -4.19
N ILE A 171 -7.42 4.07 -4.25
CA ILE A 171 -7.27 5.06 -5.32
C ILE A 171 -6.01 4.78 -6.13
N PRO A 172 -5.96 5.17 -7.41
CA PRO A 172 -4.77 5.08 -8.24
C PRO A 172 -3.60 5.87 -7.65
N ARG A 173 -2.39 5.38 -7.86
CA ARG A 173 -1.16 6.01 -7.36
C ARG A 173 -1.05 7.49 -7.77
N ARG A 174 -1.43 7.85 -9.01
CA ARG A 174 -1.42 9.25 -9.48
C ARG A 174 -2.30 10.18 -8.64
N GLU A 175 -3.38 9.67 -8.05
CA GLU A 175 -4.27 10.46 -7.19
C GLU A 175 -3.63 10.68 -5.82
N ARG A 176 -2.98 9.66 -5.26
CA ARG A 176 -2.18 9.81 -4.06
C ARG A 176 -1.00 10.78 -4.27
N ASP A 177 -0.30 10.69 -5.39
CA ASP A 177 0.84 11.57 -5.73
C ASP A 177 0.42 13.03 -5.91
N ALA A 178 -0.87 13.29 -6.15
CA ALA A 178 -1.43 14.64 -6.21
C ALA A 178 -1.62 15.28 -4.81
N ILE A 179 -1.51 14.53 -3.72
CA ILE A 179 -1.53 15.02 -2.34
C ILE A 179 -0.12 15.55 -2.03
N ARG A 180 0.07 16.87 -2.18
CA ARG A 180 1.39 17.50 -2.13
C ARG A 180 1.92 17.66 -0.73
N LEU A 181 3.25 17.64 -0.61
CA LEU A 181 3.97 18.05 0.59
C LEU A 181 3.88 19.57 0.79
N GLY A 182 3.97 20.00 2.04
CA GLY A 182 3.95 21.40 2.45
C GLY A 182 4.13 21.57 3.95
N SER A 183 3.82 22.75 4.49
CA SER A 183 4.15 23.12 5.87
C SER A 183 2.95 23.04 6.84
N CYS A 184 1.83 22.40 6.45
CA CYS A 184 0.65 22.25 7.31
C CYS A 184 0.48 20.83 7.83
N ALA A 185 -0.16 20.67 8.99
CA ALA A 185 -0.43 19.39 9.65
C ALA A 185 0.81 18.44 9.62
N LEU A 186 0.69 17.22 9.07
CA LEU A 186 1.83 16.32 8.86
C LEU A 186 2.42 16.53 7.46
N LEU A 187 3.03 17.68 7.24
CA LEU A 187 3.70 18.07 5.98
C LEU A 187 2.79 18.03 4.74
N ILE A 188 1.51 18.35 4.86
CA ILE A 188 0.64 18.54 3.70
C ILE A 188 0.68 19.98 3.20
N ASP A 189 0.47 20.19 1.89
CA ASP A 189 0.27 21.51 1.30
C ASP A 189 -0.93 22.21 1.95
N CYS A 190 -0.70 23.40 2.49
CA CYS A 190 -1.71 24.16 3.22
C CYS A 190 -2.95 24.48 2.38
N ALA A 191 -2.80 24.64 1.06
CA ALA A 191 -3.93 24.84 0.16
C ALA A 191 -4.81 23.60 0.01
N GLN A 192 -4.27 22.42 0.30
CA GLN A 192 -4.99 21.14 0.24
C GLN A 192 -5.58 20.69 1.59
N LEU A 193 -5.14 21.26 2.72
CA LEU A 193 -5.56 20.83 4.05
C LEU A 193 -7.09 20.78 4.21
N LYS A 194 -7.81 21.77 3.69
CA LYS A 194 -9.28 21.80 3.73
C LYS A 194 -9.92 20.64 2.97
N SER A 195 -9.35 20.24 1.85
CA SER A 195 -9.84 19.08 1.09
C SER A 195 -9.41 17.78 1.76
N ALA A 196 -8.16 17.70 2.24
CA ALA A 196 -7.64 16.54 2.93
C ALA A 196 -8.49 16.17 4.14
N SER A 197 -8.89 17.16 4.94
CA SER A 197 -9.66 17.00 6.17
C SER A 197 -11.18 17.14 5.99
N ARG A 198 -11.70 16.99 4.78
CA ARG A 198 -13.15 16.94 4.58
C ARG A 198 -13.74 15.72 5.26
N PRO A 199 -14.75 15.88 6.15
CA PRO A 199 -15.31 14.75 6.89
C PRO A 199 -15.88 13.66 5.99
N VAL A 200 -15.57 12.41 6.31
CA VAL A 200 -16.15 11.24 5.63
C VAL A 200 -17.63 11.15 6.00
N PRO A 201 -18.55 11.07 5.01
CA PRO A 201 -19.99 10.96 5.29
C PRO A 201 -20.30 9.72 6.14
N ALA A 202 -21.20 9.86 7.12
CA ALA A 202 -21.52 8.82 8.11
C ALA A 202 -21.92 7.46 7.53
N ALA A 203 -22.43 7.41 6.29
CA ALA A 203 -22.74 6.15 5.62
C ALA A 203 -21.50 5.38 5.18
N HIS A 204 -20.42 6.11 4.88
CA HIS A 204 -19.15 5.58 4.36
C HIS A 204 -18.05 5.56 5.42
N LEU A 205 -18.34 6.04 6.63
CA LEU A 205 -17.40 6.04 7.75
C LEU A 205 -17.40 4.68 8.44
N PRO A 206 -16.23 4.03 8.61
CA PRO A 206 -16.13 2.80 9.37
C PRO A 206 -16.55 2.99 10.83
N ALA A 207 -17.20 1.98 11.40
CA ALA A 207 -17.72 2.07 12.76
C ALA A 207 -16.60 2.30 13.79
N GLY A 208 -16.79 3.30 14.67
CA GLY A 208 -15.86 3.66 15.72
C GLY A 208 -14.73 4.61 15.31
N TYR A 209 -14.68 5.05 14.05
CA TYR A 209 -13.67 5.99 13.56
C TYR A 209 -14.19 7.44 13.60
N PRO A 210 -13.31 8.44 13.83
CA PRO A 210 -13.67 9.84 13.67
C PRO A 210 -13.94 10.15 12.19
N ALA A 211 -14.81 11.12 11.93
CA ALA A 211 -15.15 11.50 10.55
C ALA A 211 -14.02 12.29 9.88
N SER A 212 -13.18 12.95 10.66
CA SER A 212 -11.98 13.69 10.26
C SER A 212 -11.07 13.92 11.45
N THR A 213 -9.77 14.04 11.20
CA THR A 213 -8.67 14.37 12.13
C THR A 213 -7.67 15.26 11.39
N PRO A 214 -7.97 16.57 11.19
CA PRO A 214 -7.18 17.46 10.33
C PRO A 214 -5.68 17.48 10.63
N GLU A 215 -5.30 17.35 11.91
CA GLU A 215 -3.93 17.31 12.40
C GLU A 215 -3.12 16.08 11.91
N THR A 216 -3.78 15.04 11.47
CA THR A 216 -3.17 13.83 10.91
C THR A 216 -3.22 13.77 9.37
N SER A 217 -3.51 14.92 8.73
CA SER A 217 -3.44 15.05 7.27
C SER A 217 -1.99 15.11 6.83
N GLU A 218 -1.54 14.05 6.16
CA GLU A 218 -0.15 13.83 5.77
C GLU A 218 0.06 14.05 4.26
N GLY A 219 1.11 14.82 3.93
CA GLY A 219 1.54 15.00 2.55
C GLY A 219 1.95 13.66 1.92
N ALA A 220 1.63 13.45 0.64
CA ALA A 220 1.88 12.22 -0.09
C ALA A 220 1.18 10.96 0.46
N MET A 221 0.17 11.10 1.35
CA MET A 221 -0.61 9.96 1.87
C MET A 221 -2.10 10.27 1.99
N GLY A 222 -2.49 11.30 2.73
CA GLY A 222 -3.88 11.63 3.08
C GLY A 222 -4.05 11.79 4.59
N GLU A 223 -5.29 11.91 5.05
CA GLU A 223 -5.65 12.02 6.46
C GLU A 223 -5.73 10.62 7.10
N HIS A 224 -5.15 10.46 8.30
CA HIS A 224 -5.15 9.19 9.02
C HIS A 224 -6.21 9.21 10.13
N LEU A 225 -7.25 8.38 9.99
CA LEU A 225 -8.32 8.23 10.96
C LEU A 225 -7.99 7.07 11.91
N ASP A 226 -7.68 7.37 13.17
CA ASP A 226 -7.40 6.38 14.21
C ASP A 226 -8.58 6.29 15.19
N SER A 227 -9.10 5.08 15.40
CA SER A 227 -10.20 4.82 16.34
C SER A 227 -9.75 4.70 17.79
N ARG A 228 -8.44 4.65 18.07
CA ARG A 228 -7.93 4.58 19.45
C ARG A 228 -8.13 5.93 20.15
N PRO A 229 -8.54 5.93 21.43
CA PRO A 229 -8.58 7.16 22.21
C PRO A 229 -7.22 7.88 22.23
N PRO A 230 -7.19 9.23 22.30
CA PRO A 230 -5.93 10.00 22.27
C PRO A 230 -4.94 9.64 23.37
N ASP A 231 -5.42 9.23 24.54
CA ASP A 231 -4.67 8.93 25.77
C ASP A 231 -4.25 7.48 25.94
N THR A 232 -4.41 6.63 24.90
CA THR A 232 -4.07 5.19 24.99
C THR A 232 -2.57 4.90 25.09
N GLY A 233 -1.70 5.90 24.99
CA GLY A 233 -0.24 5.72 25.01
C GLY A 233 0.33 5.12 23.71
N PRO A 234 1.62 4.71 23.73
CA PRO A 234 2.33 4.24 22.54
C PRO A 234 1.68 3.01 21.90
N LEU A 235 1.87 2.85 20.59
CA LEU A 235 1.46 1.66 19.86
C LEU A 235 2.11 0.41 20.45
N THR A 236 1.27 -0.56 20.83
CA THR A 236 1.70 -1.87 21.26
C THR A 236 1.05 -2.94 20.37
N GLY A 237 1.88 -3.83 19.80
CA GLY A 237 1.36 -4.88 18.91
C GLY A 237 0.95 -4.33 17.55
N HIS A 238 -0.36 -4.20 17.31
CA HIS A 238 -0.88 -3.71 16.03
C HIS A 238 -2.22 -3.00 16.19
N THR A 239 -2.54 -2.11 15.26
CA THR A 239 -3.82 -1.40 15.14
C THR A 239 -4.24 -1.31 13.68
N LEU A 240 -5.43 -0.76 13.42
CA LEU A 240 -5.93 -0.48 12.07
C LEU A 240 -6.26 1.01 11.96
N ILE A 241 -5.75 1.62 10.92
CA ILE A 241 -6.03 3.00 10.52
C ILE A 241 -6.86 2.98 9.22
N TYR A 242 -7.71 3.97 9.03
CA TYR A 242 -8.31 4.27 7.73
C TYR A 242 -7.75 5.58 7.21
N GLY A 243 -7.35 5.59 5.95
CA GLY A 243 -6.97 6.83 5.29
C GLY A 243 -8.12 7.49 4.59
N ALA A 244 -8.19 8.81 4.66
CA ALA A 244 -9.20 9.61 3.99
C ALA A 244 -8.60 10.76 3.19
N TYR A 245 -9.30 11.18 2.15
CA TYR A 245 -9.03 12.41 1.42
C TYR A 245 -10.31 12.85 0.71
N ASP A 246 -10.61 14.15 0.80
CA ASP A 246 -11.79 14.77 0.18
C ASP A 246 -13.13 14.11 0.55
N GLY A 247 -13.23 13.61 1.80
CA GLY A 247 -14.42 12.92 2.31
C GLY A 247 -14.58 11.48 1.82
N GLU A 248 -13.54 10.88 1.29
CA GLU A 248 -13.53 9.49 0.83
C GLU A 248 -12.48 8.66 1.56
N ILE A 249 -12.80 7.41 1.88
CA ILE A 249 -11.79 6.45 2.35
C ILE A 249 -10.92 6.06 1.15
N ILE A 250 -9.60 6.27 1.27
CA ILE A 250 -8.65 6.05 0.19
C ILE A 250 -7.67 4.91 0.47
N PHE A 251 -7.50 4.48 1.72
CA PHE A 251 -6.72 3.28 2.07
C PHE A 251 -7.20 2.62 3.36
N ILE A 252 -6.79 1.36 3.52
CA ILE A 252 -6.91 0.58 4.76
C ILE A 252 -5.49 0.25 5.19
N GLU A 253 -5.15 0.53 6.47
CA GLU A 253 -3.78 0.49 6.95
C GLU A 253 -3.65 -0.27 8.28
N PRO A 254 -3.28 -1.54 8.27
CA PRO A 254 -2.70 -2.16 9.44
C PRO A 254 -1.35 -1.53 9.80
N MET A 255 -1.24 -0.96 11.00
CA MET A 255 0.01 -0.57 11.63
C MET A 255 0.47 -1.66 12.59
N LEU A 256 1.77 -1.96 12.61
CA LEU A 256 2.27 -3.07 13.40
C LEU A 256 3.71 -2.83 13.88
N THR A 257 3.96 -3.06 15.17
CA THR A 257 5.32 -2.94 15.71
C THR A 257 6.21 -4.06 15.15
N LYS A 258 7.50 -3.75 14.92
CA LYS A 258 8.51 -4.75 14.53
C LYS A 258 8.50 -5.95 15.48
N ASP A 259 8.44 -5.68 16.77
CA ASP A 259 8.38 -6.63 17.87
C ASP A 259 7.20 -7.62 17.75
N SER A 260 6.03 -7.14 17.28
CA SER A 260 4.86 -8.01 17.09
C SER A 260 5.08 -9.03 15.98
N LEU A 261 5.79 -8.68 14.90
CA LEU A 261 6.17 -9.63 13.85
C LEU A 261 7.21 -10.65 14.36
N GLU A 262 8.25 -10.19 15.04
CA GLU A 262 9.32 -11.05 15.55
C GLU A 262 8.77 -12.11 16.51
N ARG A 263 7.85 -11.72 17.39
CA ARG A 263 7.18 -12.67 18.30
C ARG A 263 6.42 -13.77 17.58
N LEU A 264 5.84 -13.51 16.40
CA LEU A 264 5.10 -14.55 15.66
C LEU A 264 5.97 -15.76 15.28
N ARG A 265 7.27 -15.57 15.08
CA ARG A 265 8.19 -16.66 14.77
C ARG A 265 8.37 -17.65 15.92
N THR A 266 8.25 -17.18 17.15
CA THR A 266 8.45 -17.98 18.37
C THR A 266 7.17 -18.53 18.95
N THR A 267 6.00 -18.08 18.49
CA THR A 267 4.70 -18.57 18.95
C THR A 267 4.27 -19.83 18.20
N THR A 268 3.50 -20.70 18.85
CA THR A 268 3.01 -21.95 18.23
C THR A 268 2.01 -21.72 17.11
N ARG A 269 1.27 -20.61 17.15
CA ARG A 269 0.24 -20.28 16.15
C ARG A 269 0.79 -19.55 14.94
N HIS A 270 1.95 -18.89 15.07
CA HIS A 270 2.57 -18.09 14.01
C HIS A 270 1.63 -17.06 13.35
N ARG A 271 0.50 -16.73 13.96
CA ARG A 271 -0.54 -15.87 13.39
C ARG A 271 -1.35 -15.17 14.47
N THR A 272 -1.69 -13.90 14.23
CA THR A 272 -2.70 -13.14 14.95
C THR A 272 -3.60 -12.42 13.96
N CYS A 273 -4.88 -12.21 14.30
CA CYS A 273 -5.84 -11.52 13.44
C CYS A 273 -6.78 -10.67 14.27
N ALA A 274 -7.23 -9.55 13.67
CA ALA A 274 -8.23 -8.67 14.25
C ALA A 274 -9.34 -8.36 13.23
N PRO A 275 -10.53 -7.93 13.67
CA PRO A 275 -11.58 -7.50 12.77
C PRO A 275 -11.21 -6.19 12.06
N VAL A 276 -11.77 -6.00 10.87
CA VAL A 276 -11.75 -4.72 10.13
C VAL A 276 -13.13 -4.11 10.27
N PRO A 277 -13.32 -3.02 11.05
CA PRO A 277 -14.58 -2.33 11.17
C PRO A 277 -15.09 -1.84 9.81
N GLN A 278 -16.36 -2.10 9.52
CA GLN A 278 -16.94 -1.79 8.21
C GLN A 278 -17.75 -0.48 8.24
N PRO A 279 -17.74 0.30 7.17
CA PRO A 279 -18.76 1.33 6.97
C PRO A 279 -20.12 0.64 6.69
N ARG A 280 -21.18 1.39 6.87
CA ARG A 280 -22.53 0.89 6.51
C ARG A 280 -22.65 0.57 5.02
N VAL A 281 -21.99 1.37 4.16
CA VAL A 281 -21.95 1.20 2.71
C VAL A 281 -20.57 1.63 2.20
N TRP A 282 -19.91 0.79 1.44
CA TRP A 282 -18.72 1.18 0.68
C TRP A 282 -19.11 2.04 -0.52
N ARG A 283 -18.33 3.07 -0.84
CA ARG A 283 -18.62 3.98 -1.96
C ARG A 283 -18.55 3.28 -3.32
N THR A 284 -17.64 2.34 -3.47
CA THR A 284 -17.37 1.62 -4.71
C THR A 284 -17.69 0.14 -4.51
N ALA A 285 -18.30 -0.50 -5.51
CA ALA A 285 -18.47 -1.95 -5.52
C ALA A 285 -17.13 -2.66 -5.57
N GLY A 286 -16.99 -3.75 -4.81
CA GLY A 286 -15.72 -4.49 -4.79
C GLY A 286 -15.59 -5.43 -3.61
N TRP A 287 -14.37 -5.92 -3.41
CA TRP A 287 -14.03 -6.87 -2.37
C TRP A 287 -13.36 -6.15 -1.20
N TYR A 288 -13.93 -6.28 0.00
CA TYR A 288 -13.44 -5.60 1.19
C TYR A 288 -13.17 -6.60 2.30
N PRO A 289 -12.08 -6.41 3.09
CA PRO A 289 -11.70 -7.34 4.14
C PRO A 289 -12.62 -7.21 5.34
N THR A 290 -12.94 -8.32 5.97
CA THR A 290 -13.59 -8.32 7.29
C THR A 290 -12.60 -8.57 8.43
N ARG A 291 -11.38 -8.99 8.10
CA ARG A 291 -10.27 -9.18 9.05
C ARG A 291 -8.95 -8.75 8.43
N TYR A 292 -7.99 -8.40 9.28
CA TYR A 292 -6.58 -8.33 8.92
C TYR A 292 -5.76 -9.27 9.81
N CYS A 293 -4.67 -9.77 9.28
CA CYS A 293 -3.84 -10.75 9.97
C CYS A 293 -2.35 -10.46 9.79
N LEU A 294 -1.60 -10.73 10.86
CA LEU A 294 -0.15 -10.81 10.85
C LEU A 294 0.23 -12.28 10.97
N ALA A 295 1.21 -12.74 10.20
CA ALA A 295 1.67 -14.11 10.29
C ALA A 295 3.17 -14.26 9.96
N TYR A 296 3.80 -15.25 10.59
CA TYR A 296 5.05 -15.83 10.12
C TYR A 296 4.72 -17.13 9.38
N ARG A 297 5.31 -17.33 8.19
CA ARG A 297 5.09 -18.54 7.38
C ARG A 297 6.37 -19.38 7.34
N PRO A 298 6.51 -20.41 8.21
CA PRO A 298 7.77 -21.17 8.33
C PRO A 298 8.26 -21.80 7.03
N ARG A 299 7.34 -22.25 6.14
CA ARG A 299 7.68 -22.86 4.85
C ARG A 299 8.23 -21.88 3.83
N HIS A 300 7.95 -20.59 4.00
CA HIS A 300 8.39 -19.50 3.10
C HIS A 300 9.50 -18.67 3.74
N ASP A 301 9.74 -18.86 5.04
CA ASP A 301 10.65 -18.06 5.87
C ASP A 301 10.40 -16.56 5.71
N ASP A 302 9.12 -16.17 5.78
CA ASP A 302 8.67 -14.79 5.60
C ASP A 302 7.56 -14.42 6.58
N TYR A 303 7.37 -13.12 6.74
CA TYR A 303 6.28 -12.52 7.50
C TYR A 303 5.25 -11.93 6.55
N THR A 304 3.99 -11.88 6.98
CA THR A 304 2.92 -11.27 6.20
C THR A 304 2.07 -10.35 7.06
N VAL A 305 1.65 -9.24 6.45
CA VAL A 305 0.51 -8.44 6.87
C VAL A 305 -0.54 -8.53 5.76
N SER A 306 -1.78 -8.86 6.10
CA SER A 306 -2.77 -9.20 5.10
C SER A 306 -4.19 -8.79 5.50
N LEU A 307 -4.94 -8.30 4.51
CA LEU A 307 -6.38 -8.14 4.53
C LEU A 307 -7.00 -9.47 4.10
N THR A 308 -7.87 -10.05 4.92
CA THR A 308 -8.40 -11.41 4.73
C THR A 308 -9.92 -11.46 4.87
N ASP A 309 -10.48 -12.62 4.55
CA ASP A 309 -11.92 -12.85 4.59
C ASP A 309 -12.67 -11.80 3.79
N LEU A 310 -12.19 -11.60 2.54
CA LEU A 310 -12.74 -10.62 1.63
C LEU A 310 -14.19 -10.97 1.27
N THR A 311 -15.07 -10.00 1.41
CA THR A 311 -16.49 -10.09 1.06
C THR A 311 -16.83 -9.08 -0.02
N HIS A 312 -17.71 -9.45 -0.95
CA HIS A 312 -18.11 -8.55 -2.02
C HIS A 312 -19.18 -7.56 -1.53
N SER A 313 -18.88 -6.26 -1.65
CA SER A 313 -19.85 -5.18 -1.47
C SER A 313 -20.45 -4.79 -2.82
N PRO A 314 -21.79 -4.79 -2.95
CA PRO A 314 -22.44 -4.40 -4.21
C PRO A 314 -22.29 -2.91 -4.49
N THR A 315 -22.67 -2.49 -5.70
CA THR A 315 -22.79 -1.08 -6.04
C THR A 315 -23.77 -0.39 -5.09
N PRO A 316 -23.37 0.70 -4.43
CA PRO A 316 -24.30 1.44 -3.57
C PRO A 316 -25.48 1.97 -4.42
N PRO A 317 -26.69 2.04 -3.84
CA PRO A 317 -27.81 2.65 -4.53
C PRO A 317 -27.46 4.11 -4.86
N PRO A 318 -28.00 4.68 -5.95
CA PRO A 318 -27.81 6.08 -6.27
C PRO A 318 -28.21 6.95 -5.07
N ALA A 319 -27.42 7.98 -4.79
CA ALA A 319 -27.72 8.89 -3.70
C ALA A 319 -29.12 9.47 -3.91
N THR A 320 -30.02 9.26 -2.97
CA THR A 320 -31.32 9.93 -2.99
C THR A 320 -31.05 11.44 -2.96
N PRO A 321 -31.57 12.24 -3.91
CA PRO A 321 -31.41 13.69 -3.85
C PRO A 321 -31.85 14.16 -2.47
N ALA A 322 -31.01 14.98 -1.82
CA ALA A 322 -31.38 15.61 -0.57
C ALA A 322 -32.70 16.33 -0.80
N GLY A 323 -33.76 15.93 -0.10
CA GLY A 323 -35.02 16.64 -0.12
C GLY A 323 -34.80 18.12 0.21
N PRO A 324 -35.70 19.03 -0.24
CA PRO A 324 -35.55 20.44 0.08
C PRO A 324 -35.37 20.59 1.60
N PRO A 325 -34.49 21.51 2.06
CA PRO A 325 -34.30 21.74 3.48
C PRO A 325 -35.62 22.01 4.15
N ALA A 326 -35.88 21.36 5.28
CA ALA A 326 -37.10 21.61 6.05
C ALA A 326 -37.17 23.12 6.34
N PRO A 327 -38.38 23.74 6.19
CA PRO A 327 -38.52 25.15 6.48
C PRO A 327 -38.04 25.40 7.93
N LEU A 328 -37.21 26.42 8.08
CA LEU A 328 -36.75 26.86 9.41
C LEU A 328 -38.01 27.13 10.23
N ARG A 329 -38.19 26.41 11.33
CA ARG A 329 -39.24 26.75 12.29
C ARG A 329 -38.88 28.13 12.84
N GLU A 330 -39.70 29.10 12.56
CA GLU A 330 -39.62 30.43 13.17
C GLU A 330 -39.62 30.26 14.71
N ALA A 331 -38.61 30.82 15.35
CA ALA A 331 -38.56 30.81 16.82
C ALA A 331 -39.80 31.58 17.36
N PRO A 332 -40.47 31.07 18.41
CA PRO A 332 -41.63 31.78 18.95
C PRO A 332 -41.16 33.14 19.47
N ASP A 333 -41.90 34.18 19.08
CA ASP A 333 -41.68 35.56 19.47
C ASP A 333 -41.55 35.69 21.00
N PRO A 334 -40.51 36.35 21.55
CA PRO A 334 -40.37 36.50 22.97
C PRO A 334 -41.53 37.36 23.51
N ARG A 335 -42.34 36.78 24.39
CA ARG A 335 -43.44 37.52 25.05
C ARG A 335 -42.85 38.73 25.75
N PRO A 336 -43.48 39.91 25.63
CA PRO A 336 -43.07 41.11 26.33
C PRO A 336 -43.11 40.86 27.85
N ALA A 337 -42.05 41.24 28.54
CA ALA A 337 -41.95 41.17 29.99
C ALA A 337 -43.02 42.02 30.64
N ALA A 338 -43.84 41.42 31.51
CA ALA A 338 -44.83 42.14 32.31
C ALA A 338 -44.11 43.17 33.24
N SER A 339 -44.51 44.45 33.12
CA SER A 339 -44.05 45.49 34.01
C SER A 339 -44.51 45.23 35.44
N PRO A 340 -43.68 45.46 36.47
CA PRO A 340 -44.12 45.36 37.84
C PRO A 340 -45.07 46.51 38.15
N ARG A 341 -46.23 46.20 38.72
CA ARG A 341 -47.15 47.20 39.28
C ARG A 341 -46.61 47.65 40.66
N THR A 342 -46.44 48.93 40.79
CA THR A 342 -46.20 49.63 42.06
C THR A 342 -47.38 49.52 42.97
#